data_2c289e4822ce67d366bb3de9ae957a2e
#
_entry.id   2c289e4822ce67d366bb3de9ae957a2e
#
_cell.length_a   1.000
_cell.length_b   1.000
_cell.length_c   1.000
_cell.angle_alpha   90.00
_cell.angle_beta   90.00
_cell.angle_gamma   90.00
#
_symmetry.space_group_name_H-M   'P 1'
#
loop_
_entity.id
_entity.type
_entity.pdbx_description
1 polymer ?
#
loop_
_entity_poly.entity_id
_entity_poly.type
_entity_poly.pdbx_seq_one_letter_code
_entity_poly.pdbx_strand_id
1 'polypeptide(L)'
;MELPKKPIKEFTGKVIKIIQETPSAKTLVFDTKDIDFDFYPGQYVMLNVPYEGELLKRAYSIASPPTQRETLELTIKRVPGGKASAFLTEKVKEGDEFLIKGPYGKFVWMPQMGTSLVLIGAGSGIVPLMCILRYIVAAKLEHIKATLIYSNTHYEEIIYYQELEKIQKLSNIKVVHTLTRSHPTHWQGYTGRINTSMLLKEIEDIPTNLYYLCGPPNFVDDIAQMLHELGVDKEQIKKEKYD
;
A
#
# COMPACT_ATOMS: atom_id res chain seq x y z
N MET A 1 20.89 -6.38 4.88
CA MET A 1 20.81 -7.75 4.29
C MET A 1 20.02 -7.65 3.00
N GLU A 2 20.59 -8.12 1.88
CA GLU A 2 19.88 -8.12 0.60
C GLU A 2 19.06 -9.42 0.50
N LEU A 3 17.77 -9.31 0.22
CA LEU A 3 16.89 -10.47 0.05
C LEU A 3 17.15 -11.13 -1.31
N PRO A 4 17.05 -12.47 -1.41
CA PRO A 4 17.12 -13.15 -2.71
C PRO A 4 16.09 -12.61 -3.67
N LYS A 5 16.46 -12.43 -4.94
CA LYS A 5 15.50 -11.97 -5.96
C LYS A 5 14.45 -13.06 -6.22
N LYS A 6 13.17 -12.67 -6.20
CA LYS A 6 12.09 -13.54 -6.66
C LYS A 6 12.13 -13.64 -8.20
N PRO A 7 11.85 -14.81 -8.78
CA PRO A 7 11.80 -14.96 -10.23
C PRO A 7 10.66 -14.13 -10.82
N ILE A 8 10.96 -13.37 -11.87
CA ILE A 8 9.93 -12.64 -12.61
C ILE A 8 9.13 -13.65 -13.44
N LYS A 9 7.82 -13.64 -13.27
CA LYS A 9 6.87 -14.45 -14.04
C LYS A 9 5.93 -13.56 -14.83
N GLU A 10 5.44 -14.10 -15.94
CA GLU A 10 4.41 -13.49 -16.76
C GLU A 10 3.26 -14.50 -16.88
N PHE A 11 2.05 -14.08 -16.56
CA PHE A 11 0.88 -14.94 -16.57
C PHE A 11 -0.39 -14.13 -16.86
N THR A 12 -1.43 -14.81 -17.31
CA THR A 12 -2.77 -14.23 -17.45
C THR A 12 -3.53 -14.44 -16.15
N GLY A 13 -3.93 -13.35 -15.52
CA GLY A 13 -4.78 -13.36 -14.34
C GLY A 13 -6.23 -13.03 -14.71
N LYS A 14 -7.18 -13.87 -14.27
CA LYS A 14 -8.62 -13.64 -14.41
C LYS A 14 -9.16 -12.91 -13.22
N VAL A 15 -9.92 -11.84 -13.42
CA VAL A 15 -10.62 -11.12 -12.35
C VAL A 15 -11.78 -11.98 -11.86
N ILE A 16 -11.71 -12.41 -10.61
CA ILE A 16 -12.76 -13.25 -9.99
C ILE A 16 -13.63 -12.47 -9.00
N LYS A 17 -13.20 -11.28 -8.58
CA LYS A 17 -13.96 -10.40 -7.69
C LYS A 17 -13.50 -8.96 -7.84
N ILE A 18 -14.45 -8.04 -7.72
CA ILE A 18 -14.20 -6.59 -7.67
C ILE A 18 -14.77 -6.05 -6.36
N ILE A 19 -13.93 -5.35 -5.58
CA ILE A 19 -14.32 -4.74 -4.31
C ILE A 19 -14.28 -3.23 -4.48
N GLN A 20 -15.39 -2.54 -4.17
CA GLN A 20 -15.43 -1.09 -4.10
C GLN A 20 -14.84 -0.66 -2.76
N GLU A 21 -13.67 -0.05 -2.77
CA GLU A 21 -12.99 0.43 -1.56
C GLU A 21 -13.47 1.83 -1.15
N THR A 22 -13.52 2.74 -2.13
CA THR A 22 -13.96 4.13 -1.99
C THR A 22 -14.69 4.56 -3.26
N PRO A 23 -15.33 5.73 -3.34
CA PRO A 23 -15.92 6.21 -4.59
C PRO A 23 -14.93 6.24 -5.77
N SER A 24 -13.64 6.43 -5.49
CA SER A 24 -12.59 6.53 -6.51
C SER A 24 -11.64 5.33 -6.59
N ALA A 25 -11.77 4.31 -5.74
CA ALA A 25 -10.84 3.19 -5.69
C ALA A 25 -11.54 1.83 -5.67
N LYS A 26 -10.97 0.87 -6.41
CA LYS A 26 -11.42 -0.53 -6.44
C LYS A 26 -10.25 -1.48 -6.26
N THR A 27 -10.50 -2.60 -5.61
CA THR A 27 -9.60 -3.76 -5.58
C THR A 27 -10.08 -4.79 -6.59
N LEU A 28 -9.19 -5.17 -7.52
CA LEU A 28 -9.36 -6.28 -8.44
C LEU A 28 -8.69 -7.51 -7.83
N VAL A 29 -9.45 -8.58 -7.67
CA VAL A 29 -8.96 -9.87 -7.17
C VAL A 29 -8.78 -10.80 -8.35
N PHE A 30 -7.55 -11.24 -8.58
CA PHE A 30 -7.18 -12.14 -9.66
C PHE A 30 -7.03 -13.57 -9.13
N ASP A 31 -7.51 -14.54 -9.90
CA ASP A 31 -7.23 -15.96 -9.65
C ASP A 31 -5.76 -16.26 -9.94
N THR A 32 -5.06 -16.86 -8.98
CA THR A 32 -3.67 -17.29 -9.10
C THR A 32 -3.45 -18.72 -8.58
N LYS A 33 -4.54 -19.47 -8.38
CA LYS A 33 -4.52 -20.80 -7.74
C LYS A 33 -3.54 -21.77 -8.39
N ASP A 34 -3.49 -21.78 -9.73
CA ASP A 34 -2.63 -22.69 -10.50
C ASP A 34 -1.33 -22.00 -10.97
N ILE A 35 -1.02 -20.82 -10.40
CA ILE A 35 0.13 -20.01 -10.78
C ILE A 35 1.13 -19.99 -9.62
N ASP A 36 2.30 -20.60 -9.84
CA ASP A 36 3.40 -20.48 -8.88
C ASP A 36 4.00 -19.08 -8.92
N PHE A 37 3.33 -18.11 -8.29
CA PHE A 37 3.75 -16.71 -8.18
C PHE A 37 4.13 -16.39 -6.74
N ASP A 38 5.36 -15.93 -6.53
CA ASP A 38 5.90 -15.59 -5.22
C ASP A 38 6.50 -14.19 -5.22
N PHE A 39 6.30 -13.44 -4.13
CA PHE A 39 6.73 -12.05 -4.00
C PHE A 39 7.00 -11.68 -2.54
N TYR A 40 7.67 -10.57 -2.31
CA TYR A 40 7.83 -9.97 -0.99
C TYR A 40 6.79 -8.88 -0.74
N PRO A 41 6.32 -8.71 0.52
CA PRO A 41 5.42 -7.61 0.87
C PRO A 41 5.97 -6.25 0.46
N GLY A 42 5.17 -5.46 -0.24
CA GLY A 42 5.53 -4.15 -0.77
C GLY A 42 5.95 -4.13 -2.24
N GLN A 43 6.12 -5.29 -2.90
CA GLN A 43 6.40 -5.37 -4.35
C GLN A 43 5.17 -5.05 -5.20
N TYR A 44 5.41 -4.79 -6.48
CA TYR A 44 4.39 -4.48 -7.48
C TYR A 44 4.48 -5.40 -8.71
N VAL A 45 3.46 -5.37 -9.52
CA VAL A 45 3.40 -6.02 -10.83
C VAL A 45 3.16 -4.98 -11.92
N MET A 46 3.58 -5.33 -13.16
CA MET A 46 3.16 -4.63 -14.36
C MET A 46 1.88 -5.27 -14.91
N LEU A 47 0.84 -4.48 -15.06
CA LEU A 47 -0.44 -4.87 -15.64
C LEU A 47 -0.55 -4.30 -17.05
N ASN A 48 -0.88 -5.15 -18.03
CA ASN A 48 -1.17 -4.74 -19.40
C ASN A 48 -2.68 -4.41 -19.50
N VAL A 49 -2.99 -3.14 -19.70
CA VAL A 49 -4.37 -2.62 -19.72
C VAL A 49 -4.75 -2.28 -21.17
N PRO A 50 -5.75 -2.94 -21.76
CA PRO A 50 -6.25 -2.59 -23.09
C PRO A 50 -6.98 -1.25 -23.05
N TYR A 51 -6.67 -0.34 -23.95
CA TYR A 51 -7.31 0.97 -24.03
C TYR A 51 -7.29 1.49 -25.47
N GLU A 52 -8.45 1.64 -26.08
CA GLU A 52 -8.63 2.22 -27.44
C GLU A 52 -7.69 1.61 -28.51
N GLY A 53 -7.52 0.29 -28.51
CA GLY A 53 -6.66 -0.44 -29.44
C GLY A 53 -5.17 -0.44 -29.08
N GLU A 54 -4.77 0.25 -28.02
CA GLU A 54 -3.42 0.25 -27.46
C GLU A 54 -3.33 -0.64 -26.22
N LEU A 55 -2.10 -1.02 -25.86
CA LEU A 55 -1.80 -1.76 -24.63
C LEU A 55 -0.98 -0.90 -23.67
N LEU A 56 -1.63 -0.38 -22.65
CA LEU A 56 -0.99 0.46 -21.65
C LEU A 56 -0.36 -0.42 -20.56
N LYS A 57 0.95 -0.34 -20.38
CA LYS A 57 1.64 -1.02 -19.26
C LYS A 57 1.70 -0.10 -18.05
N ARG A 58 1.17 -0.56 -16.90
CA ARG A 58 1.15 0.22 -15.66
C ARG A 58 1.56 -0.63 -14.48
N ALA A 59 2.33 -0.01 -13.58
CA ALA A 59 2.73 -0.61 -12.33
C ALA A 59 1.60 -0.49 -11.29
N TYR A 60 1.31 -1.60 -10.60
CA TYR A 60 0.39 -1.63 -9.46
C TYR A 60 0.99 -2.42 -8.33
N SER A 61 1.05 -1.81 -7.15
CA SER A 61 1.50 -2.50 -5.94
C SER A 61 0.53 -3.63 -5.59
N ILE A 62 1.09 -4.73 -5.11
CA ILE A 62 0.33 -5.87 -4.65
C ILE A 62 -0.27 -5.53 -3.28
N ALA A 63 -1.58 -5.73 -3.13
CA ALA A 63 -2.31 -5.47 -1.91
C ALA A 63 -2.45 -6.71 -1.02
N SER A 64 -2.56 -7.91 -1.63
CA SER A 64 -2.63 -9.18 -0.91
C SER A 64 -1.30 -9.56 -0.26
N PRO A 65 -1.29 -10.26 0.88
CA PRO A 65 -0.05 -10.75 1.47
C PRO A 65 0.49 -11.96 0.69
N PRO A 66 1.81 -12.21 0.68
CA PRO A 66 2.39 -13.37 -0.03
C PRO A 66 1.98 -14.73 0.56
N THR A 67 1.35 -14.74 1.73
CA THR A 67 0.73 -15.94 2.32
C THR A 67 -0.58 -16.34 1.64
N GLN A 68 -1.22 -15.42 0.91
CA GLN A 68 -2.44 -15.65 0.13
C GLN A 68 -2.05 -16.12 -1.28
N ARG A 69 -1.98 -17.44 -1.47
CA ARG A 69 -1.44 -18.06 -2.71
C ARG A 69 -2.44 -18.22 -3.85
N GLU A 70 -3.73 -18.30 -3.51
CA GLU A 70 -4.79 -18.58 -4.50
C GLU A 70 -5.28 -17.32 -5.22
N THR A 71 -5.00 -16.15 -4.69
CA THR A 71 -5.43 -14.87 -5.27
C THR A 71 -4.37 -13.78 -5.15
N LEU A 72 -4.34 -12.91 -6.15
CA LEU A 72 -3.56 -11.68 -6.17
C LEU A 72 -4.51 -10.48 -6.17
N GLU A 73 -4.30 -9.54 -5.25
CA GLU A 73 -5.12 -8.33 -5.17
C GLU A 73 -4.33 -7.10 -5.61
N LEU A 74 -4.93 -6.34 -6.52
CA LEU A 74 -4.41 -5.04 -6.94
C LEU A 74 -5.47 -3.99 -6.66
N THR A 75 -5.10 -2.94 -5.92
CA THR A 75 -6.00 -1.83 -5.63
C THR A 75 -5.64 -0.63 -6.48
N ILE A 76 -6.60 -0.19 -7.25
CA ILE A 76 -6.47 0.89 -8.22
C ILE A 76 -7.29 2.09 -7.75
N LYS A 77 -6.66 3.24 -7.60
CA LYS A 77 -7.34 4.51 -7.42
C LYS A 77 -7.40 5.24 -8.75
N ARG A 78 -8.58 5.76 -9.09
CA ARG A 78 -8.79 6.57 -10.29
C ARG A 78 -7.99 7.87 -10.20
N VAL A 79 -7.16 8.10 -11.20
CA VAL A 79 -6.39 9.34 -11.35
C VAL A 79 -7.12 10.24 -12.34
N PRO A 80 -7.34 11.53 -12.03
CA PRO A 80 -7.92 12.47 -13.00
C PRO A 80 -7.11 12.49 -14.30
N GLY A 81 -7.77 12.28 -15.44
CA GLY A 81 -7.12 12.18 -16.75
C GLY A 81 -6.36 10.87 -17.02
N GLY A 82 -6.27 9.98 -16.04
CA GLY A 82 -5.56 8.70 -16.18
C GLY A 82 -6.37 7.67 -16.98
N LYS A 83 -5.91 7.30 -18.17
CA LYS A 83 -6.57 6.34 -19.08
C LYS A 83 -6.70 4.96 -18.47
N ALA A 84 -5.59 4.36 -18.02
CA ALA A 84 -5.58 3.00 -17.46
C ALA A 84 -6.38 2.90 -16.15
N SER A 85 -6.20 3.85 -15.21
CA SER A 85 -6.92 3.84 -13.95
C SER A 85 -8.43 4.03 -14.14
N ALA A 86 -8.87 4.89 -15.07
CA ALA A 86 -10.28 5.03 -15.42
C ALA A 86 -10.84 3.73 -16.00
N PHE A 87 -10.15 3.08 -16.95
CA PHE A 87 -10.57 1.80 -17.49
C PHE A 87 -10.73 0.73 -16.39
N LEU A 88 -9.71 0.57 -15.54
CA LEU A 88 -9.70 -0.45 -14.49
C LEU A 88 -10.75 -0.23 -13.41
N THR A 89 -11.12 1.02 -13.13
CA THR A 89 -12.15 1.33 -12.11
C THR A 89 -13.57 1.42 -12.66
N GLU A 90 -13.76 1.66 -13.98
CA GLU A 90 -15.08 1.91 -14.55
C GLU A 90 -15.57 0.82 -15.50
N LYS A 91 -14.67 0.14 -16.21
CA LYS A 91 -15.03 -0.77 -17.33
C LYS A 91 -14.79 -2.24 -17.01
N VAL A 92 -13.84 -2.56 -16.15
CA VAL A 92 -13.48 -3.96 -15.83
C VAL A 92 -14.63 -4.66 -15.11
N LYS A 93 -14.83 -5.93 -15.49
CA LYS A 93 -15.84 -6.84 -14.94
C LYS A 93 -15.19 -8.13 -14.44
N GLU A 94 -15.89 -8.83 -13.59
CA GLU A 94 -15.53 -10.20 -13.22
C GLU A 94 -15.56 -11.09 -14.47
N GLY A 95 -14.53 -11.91 -14.63
CA GLY A 95 -14.29 -12.69 -15.82
C GLY A 95 -13.27 -12.09 -16.80
N ASP A 96 -12.99 -10.80 -16.73
CA ASP A 96 -11.95 -10.17 -17.58
C ASP A 96 -10.55 -10.71 -17.25
N GLU A 97 -9.71 -10.76 -18.27
CA GLU A 97 -8.35 -11.30 -18.16
C GLU A 97 -7.31 -10.25 -18.49
N PHE A 98 -6.21 -10.26 -17.74
CA PHE A 98 -5.10 -9.33 -17.92
C PHE A 98 -3.77 -10.05 -17.88
N LEU A 99 -2.84 -9.63 -18.74
CA LEU A 99 -1.45 -10.08 -18.67
C LEU A 99 -0.75 -9.33 -17.53
N ILE A 100 -0.24 -10.10 -16.58
CA ILE A 100 0.43 -9.64 -15.36
C ILE A 100 1.88 -10.10 -15.40
N LYS A 101 2.81 -9.21 -15.09
CA LYS A 101 4.23 -9.53 -15.03
C LYS A 101 4.86 -8.99 -13.76
N GLY A 102 5.61 -9.81 -13.06
CA GLY A 102 6.28 -9.45 -11.82
C GLY A 102 6.89 -10.65 -11.10
N PRO A 103 7.27 -10.48 -9.83
CA PRO A 103 7.19 -9.24 -9.06
C PRO A 103 8.36 -8.29 -9.36
N TYR A 104 8.15 -7.01 -9.09
CA TYR A 104 9.15 -5.95 -9.22
C TYR A 104 9.23 -5.11 -7.95
N GLY A 105 10.28 -4.30 -7.83
CA GLY A 105 10.45 -3.32 -6.76
C GLY A 105 11.41 -3.76 -5.67
N LYS A 106 12.00 -2.73 -5.02
CA LYS A 106 12.91 -2.85 -3.87
C LYS A 106 12.28 -2.34 -2.58
N PHE A 107 11.04 -1.88 -2.64
CA PHE A 107 10.25 -1.46 -1.50
C PHE A 107 9.67 -2.69 -0.81
N VAL A 108 10.49 -3.38 -0.03
CA VAL A 108 10.15 -4.68 0.55
C VAL A 108 10.47 -4.72 2.03
N TRP A 109 9.65 -5.45 2.79
CA TRP A 109 9.91 -5.76 4.18
C TRP A 109 9.73 -7.25 4.46
N MET A 110 10.62 -7.76 5.34
CA MET A 110 10.55 -9.10 5.92
C MET A 110 11.00 -9.04 7.39
N PRO A 111 10.54 -9.96 8.26
CA PRO A 111 10.79 -9.92 9.70
C PRO A 111 12.26 -9.79 10.10
N GLN A 112 13.17 -10.41 9.34
CA GLN A 112 14.61 -10.34 9.61
C GLN A 112 15.23 -8.96 9.32
N MET A 113 14.50 -8.03 8.70
CA MET A 113 14.98 -6.68 8.42
C MET A 113 14.82 -5.74 9.62
N GLY A 114 13.89 -6.05 10.53
CA GLY A 114 13.62 -5.28 11.75
C GLY A 114 12.20 -5.52 12.25
N THR A 115 12.00 -5.30 13.53
CA THR A 115 10.76 -5.64 14.25
C THR A 115 9.92 -4.42 14.65
N SER A 116 10.41 -3.21 14.41
CA SER A 116 9.69 -1.96 14.68
C SER A 116 9.54 -1.16 13.39
N LEU A 117 8.31 -1.00 12.93
CA LEU A 117 7.95 -0.41 11.63
C LEU A 117 7.11 0.83 11.80
N VAL A 118 7.44 1.85 11.02
CA VAL A 118 6.58 3.01 10.80
C VAL A 118 6.23 3.10 9.32
N LEU A 119 4.97 2.92 9.02
CA LEU A 119 4.40 2.93 7.68
C LEU A 119 3.68 4.26 7.49
N ILE A 120 4.10 5.10 6.54
CA ILE A 120 3.48 6.41 6.32
C ILE A 120 3.01 6.50 4.88
N GLY A 121 1.70 6.63 4.69
CA GLY A 121 1.09 6.62 3.37
C GLY A 121 0.12 7.76 3.11
N ALA A 122 -0.05 8.11 1.82
CA ALA A 122 -1.08 9.03 1.39
C ALA A 122 -1.88 8.48 0.21
N GLY A 123 -3.21 8.51 0.31
CA GLY A 123 -4.11 8.03 -0.74
C GLY A 123 -3.83 6.58 -1.15
N SER A 124 -3.59 6.32 -2.44
CA SER A 124 -3.24 4.99 -2.95
C SER A 124 -1.87 4.47 -2.49
N GLY A 125 -1.03 5.32 -1.88
CA GLY A 125 0.21 4.89 -1.24
C GLY A 125 0.03 3.91 -0.07
N ILE A 126 -1.20 3.73 0.40
CA ILE A 126 -1.53 2.69 1.38
C ILE A 126 -1.31 1.27 0.85
N VAL A 127 -1.41 1.04 -0.47
CA VAL A 127 -1.49 -0.31 -1.04
C VAL A 127 -0.29 -1.19 -0.69
N PRO A 128 0.97 -0.80 -0.95
CA PRO A 128 2.12 -1.62 -0.56
C PRO A 128 2.29 -1.70 0.96
N LEU A 129 1.88 -0.68 1.72
CA LEU A 129 1.89 -0.69 3.17
C LEU A 129 0.87 -1.66 3.74
N MET A 130 -0.31 -1.75 3.11
CA MET A 130 -1.34 -2.71 3.48
C MET A 130 -0.91 -4.15 3.22
N CYS A 131 -0.18 -4.41 2.14
CA CYS A 131 0.44 -5.70 1.89
C CYS A 131 1.36 -6.13 3.05
N ILE A 132 2.17 -5.20 3.57
CA ILE A 132 3.05 -5.44 4.73
C ILE A 132 2.19 -5.73 5.98
N LEU A 133 1.19 -4.92 6.28
CA LEU A 133 0.31 -5.13 7.45
C LEU A 133 -0.45 -6.45 7.35
N ARG A 134 -1.03 -6.77 6.21
CA ARG A 134 -1.72 -8.04 5.97
C ARG A 134 -0.78 -9.24 6.13
N TYR A 135 0.47 -9.10 5.72
CA TYR A 135 1.48 -10.14 5.94
C TYR A 135 1.79 -10.33 7.42
N ILE A 136 1.96 -9.25 8.21
CA ILE A 136 2.17 -9.31 9.65
C ILE A 136 1.01 -10.05 10.33
N VAL A 137 -0.23 -9.73 9.97
CA VAL A 137 -1.45 -10.34 10.53
C VAL A 137 -1.57 -11.81 10.11
N ALA A 138 -1.48 -12.10 8.82
CA ALA A 138 -1.68 -13.45 8.28
C ALA A 138 -0.60 -14.44 8.75
N ALA A 139 0.63 -13.99 8.91
CA ALA A 139 1.75 -14.79 9.42
C ALA A 139 1.84 -14.79 10.96
N LYS A 140 0.88 -14.14 11.66
CA LYS A 140 0.80 -14.06 13.14
C LYS A 140 2.10 -13.55 13.77
N LEU A 141 2.68 -12.50 13.21
CA LEU A 141 3.94 -11.93 13.67
C LEU A 141 3.70 -10.94 14.82
N GLU A 142 3.24 -11.43 15.97
CA GLU A 142 2.84 -10.60 17.13
C GLU A 142 4.02 -9.83 17.77
N HIS A 143 5.25 -10.29 17.56
CA HIS A 143 6.47 -9.61 18.01
C HIS A 143 6.87 -8.40 17.15
N ILE A 144 6.23 -8.21 16.01
CA ILE A 144 6.45 -7.06 15.12
C ILE A 144 5.53 -5.92 15.55
N LYS A 145 6.11 -4.79 15.91
CA LYS A 145 5.36 -3.55 16.18
C LYS A 145 5.24 -2.74 14.89
N ALA A 146 4.04 -2.33 14.54
CA ALA A 146 3.79 -1.50 13.36
C ALA A 146 2.92 -0.30 13.69
N THR A 147 3.38 0.90 13.33
CA THR A 147 2.57 2.14 13.38
C THR A 147 2.29 2.59 11.96
N LEU A 148 1.03 2.63 11.57
CA LEU A 148 0.57 3.21 10.31
C LEU A 148 0.11 4.65 10.55
N ILE A 149 0.68 5.62 9.83
CA ILE A 149 0.17 7.00 9.74
C ILE A 149 -0.35 7.20 8.32
N TYR A 150 -1.67 7.37 8.17
CA TYR A 150 -2.32 7.39 6.87
C TYR A 150 -3.06 8.69 6.62
N SER A 151 -2.62 9.42 5.58
CA SER A 151 -3.15 10.71 5.17
C SER A 151 -4.10 10.58 3.98
N ASN A 152 -5.27 11.18 4.09
CA ASN A 152 -6.25 11.28 3.01
C ASN A 152 -6.79 12.71 2.89
N THR A 153 -7.46 13.01 1.77
CA THR A 153 -8.11 14.31 1.57
C THR A 153 -9.46 14.36 2.27
N HIS A 154 -10.24 13.29 2.18
CA HIS A 154 -11.61 13.17 2.69
C HIS A 154 -11.81 11.81 3.34
N TYR A 155 -12.76 11.73 4.25
CA TYR A 155 -13.10 10.50 4.97
C TYR A 155 -13.51 9.37 4.02
N GLU A 156 -14.34 9.68 3.04
CA GLU A 156 -14.89 8.73 2.06
C GLU A 156 -13.81 8.14 1.14
N GLU A 157 -12.62 8.76 1.10
CA GLU A 157 -11.48 8.34 0.29
C GLU A 157 -10.46 7.48 1.04
N ILE A 158 -10.76 7.10 2.29
CA ILE A 158 -9.89 6.21 3.08
C ILE A 158 -10.02 4.78 2.56
N ILE A 159 -9.03 4.34 1.77
CA ILE A 159 -8.97 2.96 1.25
C ILE A 159 -8.73 2.00 2.42
N TYR A 160 -9.43 0.86 2.44
CA TYR A 160 -9.38 -0.17 3.49
C TYR A 160 -9.84 0.29 4.88
N TYR A 161 -10.63 1.35 5.01
CA TYR A 161 -11.01 1.92 6.30
C TYR A 161 -11.52 0.86 7.28
N GLN A 162 -12.49 0.03 6.86
CA GLN A 162 -13.09 -1.01 7.72
C GLN A 162 -12.09 -2.10 8.13
N GLU A 163 -11.13 -2.42 7.27
CA GLU A 163 -10.09 -3.40 7.57
C GLU A 163 -9.06 -2.81 8.54
N LEU A 164 -8.67 -1.56 8.36
CA LEU A 164 -7.78 -0.84 9.27
C LEU A 164 -8.40 -0.71 10.68
N GLU A 165 -9.70 -0.45 10.77
CA GLU A 165 -10.46 -0.44 12.05
C GLU A 165 -10.46 -1.81 12.77
N LYS A 166 -10.31 -2.90 12.03
CA LYS A 166 -10.15 -4.25 12.62
C LYS A 166 -8.72 -4.52 13.03
N ILE A 167 -7.76 -4.16 12.17
CA ILE A 167 -6.33 -4.40 12.39
C ILE A 167 -5.82 -3.62 13.61
N GLN A 168 -6.26 -2.38 13.81
CA GLN A 168 -5.82 -1.57 14.97
C GLN A 168 -6.27 -2.12 16.33
N LYS A 169 -7.16 -3.11 16.38
CA LYS A 169 -7.52 -3.80 17.63
C LYS A 169 -6.46 -4.80 18.08
N LEU A 170 -5.49 -5.11 17.22
CA LEU A 170 -4.34 -5.93 17.58
C LEU A 170 -3.34 -5.10 18.39
N SER A 171 -2.82 -5.67 19.46
CA SER A 171 -1.97 -4.96 20.43
C SER A 171 -0.63 -4.47 19.87
N ASN A 172 -0.20 -5.05 18.74
CA ASN A 172 1.08 -4.76 18.08
C ASN A 172 0.95 -3.83 16.87
N ILE A 173 -0.26 -3.40 16.51
CA ILE A 173 -0.50 -2.51 15.37
C ILE A 173 -1.26 -1.27 15.80
N LYS A 174 -0.70 -0.10 15.51
CA LYS A 174 -1.32 1.20 15.73
C LYS A 174 -1.67 1.84 14.40
N VAL A 175 -2.88 2.39 14.29
CA VAL A 175 -3.33 3.10 13.08
C VAL A 175 -3.69 4.54 13.44
N VAL A 176 -3.09 5.49 12.74
CA VAL A 176 -3.30 6.92 12.91
C VAL A 176 -3.78 7.52 11.60
N HIS A 177 -4.96 8.10 11.59
CA HIS A 177 -5.52 8.76 10.41
C HIS A 177 -5.42 10.27 10.50
N THR A 178 -5.15 10.93 9.37
CA THR A 178 -5.29 12.38 9.23
C THR A 178 -6.04 12.74 7.94
N LEU A 179 -6.92 13.75 8.02
CA LEU A 179 -7.68 14.28 6.89
C LEU A 179 -7.25 15.71 6.58
N THR A 180 -6.87 15.97 5.33
CA THR A 180 -6.26 17.25 4.94
C THR A 180 -7.26 18.30 4.42
N ARG A 181 -8.52 17.91 4.18
CA ARG A 181 -9.58 18.80 3.69
C ARG A 181 -10.83 18.70 4.57
N SER A 182 -11.86 17.99 4.12
CA SER A 182 -13.10 17.85 4.87
C SER A 182 -13.13 16.58 5.69
N HIS A 183 -13.78 16.64 6.83
CA HIS A 183 -14.03 15.52 7.72
C HIS A 183 -15.43 15.60 8.31
N PRO A 184 -16.06 14.46 8.66
CA PRO A 184 -17.36 14.45 9.32
C PRO A 184 -17.25 14.98 10.75
N THR A 185 -18.37 15.44 11.32
CA THR A 185 -18.42 16.00 12.69
C THR A 185 -17.98 15.03 13.79
N HIS A 186 -18.13 13.73 13.54
CA HIS A 186 -17.72 12.66 14.46
C HIS A 186 -16.26 12.22 14.28
N TRP A 187 -15.49 12.88 13.42
CA TRP A 187 -14.08 12.53 13.18
C TRP A 187 -13.24 12.74 14.43
N GLN A 188 -12.51 11.70 14.84
CA GLN A 188 -11.63 11.71 16.02
C GLN A 188 -10.14 11.63 15.67
N GLY A 189 -9.81 11.43 14.37
CA GLY A 189 -8.43 11.44 13.90
C GLY A 189 -7.87 12.85 13.77
N TYR A 190 -6.64 12.93 13.32
CA TYR A 190 -5.99 14.22 13.04
C TYR A 190 -6.62 14.95 11.87
N THR A 191 -6.42 16.25 11.83
CA THR A 191 -6.75 17.11 10.70
C THR A 191 -5.51 17.87 10.22
N GLY A 192 -5.45 18.11 8.90
CA GLY A 192 -4.30 18.76 8.28
C GLY A 192 -3.23 17.78 7.81
N ARG A 193 -2.12 18.33 7.33
CA ARG A 193 -0.98 17.54 6.86
C ARG A 193 -0.21 16.95 8.03
N ILE A 194 0.43 15.82 7.80
CA ILE A 194 1.40 15.24 8.74
C ILE A 194 2.50 16.29 8.99
N ASN A 195 2.88 16.42 10.24
CA ASN A 195 3.90 17.36 10.69
C ASN A 195 4.77 16.75 11.79
N THR A 196 5.85 17.40 12.13
CA THR A 196 6.82 16.95 13.14
C THR A 196 6.17 16.69 14.50
N SER A 197 5.21 17.51 14.94
CA SER A 197 4.51 17.33 16.22
C SER A 197 3.69 16.03 16.24
N MET A 198 3.04 15.70 15.11
CA MET A 198 2.31 14.42 14.96
C MET A 198 3.28 13.24 14.99
N LEU A 199 4.40 13.31 14.29
CA LEU A 199 5.41 12.25 14.28
C LEU A 199 5.96 11.99 15.70
N LEU A 200 6.33 13.06 16.43
CA LEU A 200 6.83 12.98 17.81
C LEU A 200 5.80 12.39 18.78
N LYS A 201 4.52 12.65 18.57
CA LYS A 201 3.45 12.14 19.45
C LYS A 201 3.09 10.69 19.16
N GLU A 202 3.12 10.28 17.89
CA GLU A 202 2.55 8.99 17.46
C GLU A 202 3.61 7.89 17.30
N ILE A 203 4.89 8.24 17.16
CA ILE A 203 6.00 7.31 16.95
C ILE A 203 6.85 7.25 18.21
N GLU A 204 7.00 6.05 18.76
CA GLU A 204 7.95 5.77 19.84
C GLU A 204 9.36 5.55 19.25
N ASP A 205 10.40 5.93 19.98
CA ASP A 205 11.82 5.67 19.65
C ASP A 205 12.18 5.96 18.18
N ILE A 206 11.85 7.17 17.71
CA ILE A 206 11.96 7.58 16.30
C ILE A 206 13.28 7.12 15.62
N PRO A 207 14.49 7.27 16.19
CA PRO A 207 15.72 6.89 15.49
C PRO A 207 15.91 5.37 15.30
N THR A 208 15.11 4.53 15.94
CA THR A 208 15.31 3.07 15.94
C THR A 208 14.41 2.30 14.98
N ASN A 209 13.40 2.95 14.40
CA ASN A 209 12.43 2.32 13.56
C ASN A 209 12.90 2.18 12.10
N LEU A 210 12.29 1.23 11.38
CA LEU A 210 12.31 1.19 9.92
C LEU A 210 11.10 1.92 9.35
N TYR A 211 11.33 2.79 8.39
CA TYR A 211 10.31 3.64 7.78
C TYR A 211 10.01 3.23 6.35
N TYR A 212 8.72 3.12 6.04
CA TYR A 212 8.21 2.85 4.70
C TYR A 212 7.26 3.96 4.29
N LEU A 213 7.69 4.80 3.36
CA LEU A 213 6.96 5.98 2.90
C LEU A 213 6.41 5.74 1.50
N CYS A 214 5.10 5.89 1.30
CA CYS A 214 4.50 5.73 -0.03
C CYS A 214 3.39 6.74 -0.29
N GLY A 215 3.42 7.37 -1.47
CA GLY A 215 2.45 8.37 -1.89
C GLY A 215 2.99 9.35 -2.94
N PRO A 216 2.35 10.52 -3.10
CA PRO A 216 2.81 11.56 -4.02
C PRO A 216 4.26 11.99 -3.76
N PRO A 217 5.04 12.37 -4.78
CA PRO A 217 6.45 12.70 -4.65
C PRO A 217 6.76 13.71 -3.54
N ASN A 218 6.06 14.86 -3.54
CA ASN A 218 6.26 15.89 -2.52
C ASN A 218 5.93 15.40 -1.10
N PHE A 219 4.86 14.60 -0.95
CA PHE A 219 4.51 14.01 0.34
C PHE A 219 5.63 13.13 0.89
N VAL A 220 6.18 12.24 0.05
CA VAL A 220 7.25 11.31 0.45
C VAL A 220 8.53 12.08 0.80
N ASP A 221 8.85 13.13 0.03
CA ASP A 221 10.05 13.95 0.27
C ASP A 221 9.92 14.78 1.54
N ASP A 222 8.78 15.43 1.76
CA ASP A 222 8.51 16.23 2.98
C ASP A 222 8.61 15.36 4.24
N ILE A 223 8.01 14.17 4.24
CA ILE A 223 8.07 13.25 5.39
C ILE A 223 9.51 12.73 5.59
N ALA A 224 10.22 12.38 4.54
CA ALA A 224 11.60 11.91 4.65
C ALA A 224 12.53 13.00 5.21
N GLN A 225 12.30 14.26 4.84
CA GLN A 225 13.03 15.41 5.37
C GLN A 225 12.76 15.57 6.88
N MET A 226 11.48 15.55 7.31
CA MET A 226 11.12 15.65 8.73
C MET A 226 11.76 14.52 9.55
N LEU A 227 11.72 13.27 9.06
CA LEU A 227 12.34 12.13 9.75
C LEU A 227 13.85 12.29 9.87
N HIS A 228 14.52 12.79 8.83
CA HIS A 228 15.95 13.07 8.86
C HIS A 228 16.29 14.15 9.89
N GLU A 229 15.50 15.22 9.98
CA GLU A 229 15.66 16.28 10.99
C GLU A 229 15.42 15.75 12.43
N LEU A 230 14.65 14.66 12.58
CA LEU A 230 14.45 13.94 13.83
C LEU A 230 15.49 12.86 14.12
N GLY A 231 16.57 12.78 13.32
CA GLY A 231 17.69 11.88 13.56
C GLY A 231 17.58 10.50 12.94
N VAL A 232 16.64 10.28 12.00
CA VAL A 232 16.51 9.00 11.30
C VAL A 232 17.53 8.91 10.15
N ASP A 233 18.29 7.83 10.09
CA ASP A 233 19.23 7.58 9.00
C ASP A 233 18.53 7.26 7.69
N LYS A 234 19.15 7.68 6.56
CA LYS A 234 18.58 7.47 5.21
C LYS A 234 18.38 6.00 4.87
N GLU A 235 19.21 5.12 5.35
CA GLU A 235 19.15 3.67 5.16
C GLU A 235 17.94 3.04 5.81
N GLN A 236 17.39 3.64 6.87
CA GLN A 236 16.18 3.22 7.56
C GLN A 236 14.90 3.62 6.81
N ILE A 237 15.01 4.55 5.84
CA ILE A 237 13.85 5.09 5.13
C ILE A 237 13.74 4.45 3.73
N LYS A 238 12.73 3.63 3.52
CA LYS A 238 12.34 3.11 2.22
C LYS A 238 11.24 3.98 1.62
N LYS A 239 11.40 4.35 0.36
CA LYS A 239 10.51 5.30 -0.33
C LYS A 239 9.97 4.71 -1.62
N GLU A 240 8.66 4.85 -1.85
CA GLU A 240 8.01 4.60 -3.14
C GLU A 240 7.11 5.79 -3.47
N LYS A 241 7.24 6.31 -4.69
CA LYS A 241 6.52 7.50 -5.14
C LYS A 241 5.57 7.11 -6.27
N TYR A 242 4.35 7.61 -6.22
CA TYR A 242 3.36 7.48 -7.29
C TYR A 242 3.12 8.84 -7.92
N ASP A 243 3.20 8.88 -9.23
CA ASP A 243 2.84 10.05 -10.04
C ASP A 243 1.34 10.07 -10.32
#